data_61aee1f8ff7cce6bbc7c43f8c06d534c
#
_entry.id   61aee1f8ff7cce6bbc7c43f8c06d534c
#
_cell.length_a   1.000
_cell.length_b   1.000
_cell.length_c   1.000
_cell.angle_alpha   90.00
_cell.angle_beta   90.00
_cell.angle_gamma   90.00
#
_symmetry.space_group_name_H-M   'P 1'
#
loop_
_entity.id
_entity.type
_entity.pdbx_description
1 polymer ?
#
loop_
_entity_poly.entity_id
_entity_poly.type
_entity_poly.pdbx_seq_one_letter_code
_entity_poly.pdbx_strand_id
1 'polypeptide(L)'
;MAGPWIVREKTLARPGQAPIYLRTFFPADLDAQPGLAQGYLDDSAAYIERYSRAIGAYPYSEFSIVASPLPTGFGMPTLTYLGAEVLRLPFIRKTSLGHEILHNWWGNGVYVDYQRGNWSEGLTTFMADYAYKEDESASAASEMRLAWLRDAAVFAGENTGTLRDFRSRANAAGATLGYGKAAMLFVMLRDRLGQPAFDQGIRNFWAAQRFRIAGWDDLQAAFESASGEKLGAFFAAWLDQPALPDVAI
;
A
#
# COMPACT_ATOMS: atom_id res chain seq x y z
N MET A 1 -16.32 -18.74 0.20
CA MET A 1 -17.20 -18.03 -0.75
C MET A 1 -18.01 -19.04 -1.53
N ALA A 2 -19.25 -18.75 -1.84
CA ALA A 2 -20.08 -19.58 -2.69
C ALA A 2 -20.41 -18.81 -3.98
N GLY A 3 -20.31 -19.47 -5.13
CA GLY A 3 -20.60 -18.88 -6.43
C GLY A 3 -20.16 -19.79 -7.58
N PRO A 4 -20.60 -19.53 -8.82
CA PRO A 4 -20.23 -20.31 -10.00
C PRO A 4 -18.84 -19.89 -10.50
N TRP A 5 -17.83 -20.07 -9.66
CA TRP A 5 -16.46 -19.65 -9.95
C TRP A 5 -15.70 -20.69 -10.78
N ILE A 6 -14.96 -20.21 -11.77
CA ILE A 6 -13.83 -20.94 -12.33
C ILE A 6 -12.62 -20.57 -11.50
N VAL A 7 -11.93 -21.55 -10.95
CA VAL A 7 -10.75 -21.35 -10.12
C VAL A 7 -9.51 -21.70 -10.91
N ARG A 8 -8.57 -20.78 -10.96
CA ARG A 8 -7.21 -21.02 -11.46
C ARG A 8 -6.24 -20.89 -10.31
N GLU A 9 -5.21 -21.71 -10.32
CA GLU A 9 -4.24 -21.81 -9.23
C GLU A 9 -2.82 -21.72 -9.75
N LYS A 10 -1.94 -21.13 -8.94
CA LYS A 10 -0.49 -21.12 -9.11
C LYS A 10 0.16 -21.30 -7.74
N THR A 11 1.19 -22.13 -7.67
CA THR A 11 2.01 -22.28 -6.46
C THR A 11 3.27 -21.44 -6.59
N LEU A 12 3.48 -20.53 -5.63
CA LEU A 12 4.73 -19.78 -5.49
C LEU A 12 5.64 -20.51 -4.50
N ALA A 13 6.69 -21.12 -5.02
CA ALA A 13 7.69 -21.83 -4.20
C ALA A 13 8.53 -20.83 -3.39
N ARG A 14 8.84 -21.20 -2.14
CA ARG A 14 9.75 -20.44 -1.26
C ARG A 14 10.83 -21.38 -0.72
N PRO A 15 12.11 -21.18 -1.06
CA PRO A 15 13.17 -22.05 -0.54
C PRO A 15 13.17 -22.11 1.00
N GLY A 16 13.11 -23.32 1.54
CA GLY A 16 13.11 -23.56 3.00
C GLY A 16 11.84 -23.14 3.76
N GLN A 17 10.77 -22.77 3.05
CA GLN A 17 9.48 -22.39 3.64
C GLN A 17 8.33 -23.09 2.92
N ALA A 18 7.15 -23.12 3.57
CA ALA A 18 5.94 -23.59 2.90
C ALA A 18 5.60 -22.68 1.68
N PRO A 19 5.13 -23.26 0.56
CA PRO A 19 4.75 -22.47 -0.60
C PRO A 19 3.56 -21.56 -0.32
N ILE A 20 3.35 -20.56 -1.20
CA ILE A 20 2.14 -19.72 -1.20
C ILE A 20 1.24 -20.19 -2.33
N TYR A 21 -0.04 -20.39 -2.01
CA TYR A 21 -1.05 -20.77 -3.00
C TYR A 21 -1.76 -19.52 -3.51
N LEU A 22 -1.64 -19.26 -4.80
CA LEU A 22 -2.28 -18.12 -5.48
C LEU A 22 -3.51 -18.63 -6.23
N ARG A 23 -4.65 -17.93 -6.10
CA ARG A 23 -5.89 -18.34 -6.76
C ARG A 23 -6.63 -17.15 -7.37
N THR A 24 -7.28 -17.40 -8.50
CA THR A 24 -8.33 -16.51 -9.02
C THR A 24 -9.68 -17.22 -8.93
N PHE A 25 -10.71 -16.48 -8.53
CA PHE A 25 -12.10 -16.91 -8.50
C PHE A 25 -12.89 -16.01 -9.45
N PHE A 26 -12.96 -16.42 -10.72
CA PHE A 26 -13.57 -15.62 -11.78
C PHE A 26 -14.83 -16.28 -12.32
N PRO A 27 -15.88 -15.50 -12.68
CA PRO A 27 -16.99 -16.02 -13.44
C PRO A 27 -16.54 -16.47 -14.84
N ALA A 28 -17.31 -17.33 -15.49
CA ALA A 28 -16.93 -17.99 -16.74
C ALA A 28 -16.54 -17.01 -17.85
N ASP A 29 -17.26 -15.90 -18.00
CA ASP A 29 -17.02 -14.86 -19.01
C ASP A 29 -15.74 -14.07 -18.78
N LEU A 30 -15.33 -13.90 -17.52
CA LEU A 30 -14.08 -13.26 -17.17
C LEU A 30 -12.89 -14.23 -17.33
N ASP A 31 -13.04 -15.49 -16.87
CA ASP A 31 -12.02 -16.53 -17.03
C ASP A 31 -11.74 -16.89 -18.49
N ALA A 32 -12.77 -16.77 -19.35
CA ALA A 32 -12.64 -17.02 -20.80
C ALA A 32 -11.75 -15.97 -21.52
N GLN A 33 -11.41 -14.85 -20.88
CA GLN A 33 -10.51 -13.87 -21.50
C GLN A 33 -9.08 -14.42 -21.59
N PRO A 34 -8.48 -14.48 -22.78
CA PRO A 34 -7.17 -15.09 -22.97
C PRO A 34 -6.09 -14.48 -22.06
N GLY A 35 -5.45 -15.31 -21.25
CA GLY A 35 -4.33 -14.91 -20.40
C GLY A 35 -4.69 -14.03 -19.18
N LEU A 36 -5.96 -13.67 -18.97
CA LEU A 36 -6.32 -12.75 -17.89
C LEU A 36 -6.06 -13.38 -16.53
N ALA A 37 -6.65 -14.52 -16.22
CA ALA A 37 -6.46 -15.18 -14.93
C ALA A 37 -4.99 -15.55 -14.68
N GLN A 38 -4.31 -16.09 -15.68
CA GLN A 38 -2.89 -16.42 -15.57
C GLN A 38 -2.05 -15.17 -15.31
N GLY A 39 -2.33 -14.07 -15.99
CA GLY A 39 -1.64 -12.80 -15.77
C GLY A 39 -1.81 -12.24 -14.37
N TYR A 40 -3.00 -12.36 -13.78
CA TYR A 40 -3.23 -12.00 -12.37
C TYR A 40 -2.42 -12.87 -11.40
N LEU A 41 -2.32 -14.17 -11.66
CA LEU A 41 -1.52 -15.09 -10.84
C LEU A 41 -0.02 -14.79 -10.95
N ASP A 42 0.47 -14.49 -12.16
CA ASP A 42 1.89 -14.19 -12.40
C ASP A 42 2.29 -12.86 -11.76
N ASP A 43 1.48 -11.82 -11.95
CA ASP A 43 1.73 -10.51 -11.34
C ASP A 43 1.61 -10.56 -9.82
N SER A 44 0.68 -11.34 -9.26
CA SER A 44 0.58 -11.55 -7.81
C SER A 44 1.85 -12.21 -7.24
N ALA A 45 2.38 -13.21 -7.91
CA ALA A 45 3.64 -13.84 -7.51
C ALA A 45 4.80 -12.82 -7.50
N ALA A 46 4.91 -12.02 -8.57
CA ALA A 46 5.95 -11.01 -8.69
C ALA A 46 5.85 -9.92 -7.60
N TYR A 47 4.65 -9.45 -7.28
CA TYR A 47 4.45 -8.48 -6.19
C TYR A 47 4.76 -9.05 -4.81
N ILE A 48 4.32 -10.29 -4.53
CA ILE A 48 4.64 -10.96 -3.27
C ILE A 48 6.15 -11.13 -3.11
N GLU A 49 6.87 -11.49 -4.16
CA GLU A 49 8.33 -11.58 -4.13
C GLU A 49 9.00 -10.21 -3.95
N ARG A 50 8.51 -9.18 -4.65
CA ARG A 50 9.01 -7.79 -4.52
C ARG A 50 8.92 -7.33 -3.07
N TYR A 51 7.74 -7.43 -2.47
CA TYR A 51 7.50 -6.95 -1.11
C TYR A 51 8.17 -7.84 -0.06
N SER A 52 8.27 -9.14 -0.30
CA SER A 52 9.02 -10.04 0.59
C SER A 52 10.50 -9.67 0.68
N ARG A 53 11.10 -9.20 -0.42
CA ARG A 53 12.50 -8.71 -0.43
C ARG A 53 12.64 -7.36 0.28
N ALA A 54 11.71 -6.46 0.10
CA ALA A 54 11.76 -5.11 0.67
C ALA A 54 11.46 -5.08 2.17
N ILE A 55 10.47 -5.84 2.62
CA ILE A 55 9.86 -5.77 3.96
C ILE A 55 10.26 -6.97 4.81
N GLY A 56 10.05 -8.16 4.28
CA GLY A 56 10.17 -9.45 4.95
C GLY A 56 9.15 -10.43 4.44
N ALA A 57 9.31 -11.71 4.78
CA ALA A 57 8.51 -12.80 4.22
C ALA A 57 7.00 -12.53 4.26
N TYR A 58 6.31 -12.88 3.17
CA TYR A 58 4.85 -12.84 3.08
C TYR A 58 4.24 -13.62 4.26
N PRO A 59 3.32 -13.00 5.02
CA PRO A 59 2.92 -13.55 6.31
C PRO A 59 1.92 -14.70 6.25
N TYR A 60 1.38 -15.00 5.06
CA TYR A 60 0.32 -15.99 4.89
C TYR A 60 0.74 -17.15 3.98
N SER A 61 -0.09 -18.19 3.90
CA SER A 61 0.11 -19.37 3.04
C SER A 61 -0.60 -19.28 1.70
N GLU A 62 -1.46 -18.25 1.50
CA GLU A 62 -2.25 -18.09 0.27
C GLU A 62 -2.57 -16.64 -0.04
N PHE A 63 -2.92 -16.37 -1.30
CA PHE A 63 -3.53 -15.11 -1.73
C PHE A 63 -4.53 -15.38 -2.86
N SER A 64 -5.69 -14.77 -2.76
CA SER A 64 -6.78 -14.98 -3.72
C SER A 64 -7.29 -13.68 -4.30
N ILE A 65 -7.63 -13.68 -5.59
CA ILE A 65 -8.31 -12.59 -6.28
C ILE A 65 -9.70 -13.07 -6.63
N VAL A 66 -10.72 -12.38 -6.15
CA VAL A 66 -12.11 -12.76 -6.34
C VAL A 66 -12.86 -11.66 -7.07
N ALA A 67 -13.50 -12.04 -8.16
CA ALA A 67 -14.33 -11.12 -8.91
C ALA A 67 -15.59 -10.77 -8.12
N SER A 68 -15.84 -9.47 -7.94
CA SER A 68 -17.05 -8.93 -7.32
C SER A 68 -18.05 -8.47 -8.38
N PRO A 69 -19.36 -8.64 -8.17
CA PRO A 69 -20.37 -8.01 -9.00
C PRO A 69 -20.47 -6.49 -8.76
N LEU A 70 -19.86 -5.98 -7.68
CA LEU A 70 -19.83 -4.56 -7.35
C LEU A 70 -18.57 -3.90 -7.91
N PRO A 71 -18.63 -2.64 -8.40
CA PRO A 71 -17.48 -1.90 -8.90
C PRO A 71 -16.62 -1.37 -7.75
N THR A 72 -15.99 -2.27 -7.00
CA THR A 72 -15.26 -1.96 -5.78
C THR A 72 -13.96 -2.74 -5.69
N GLY A 73 -13.05 -2.29 -4.82
CA GLY A 73 -11.85 -3.00 -4.40
C GLY A 73 -11.78 -3.04 -2.88
N PHE A 74 -11.55 -4.23 -2.34
CA PHE A 74 -11.31 -4.44 -0.91
C PHE A 74 -10.16 -5.39 -0.70
N GLY A 75 -9.11 -4.91 -0.01
CA GLY A 75 -8.02 -5.74 0.51
C GLY A 75 -8.41 -6.35 1.84
N MET A 76 -8.41 -7.68 1.91
CA MET A 76 -8.60 -8.45 3.13
C MET A 76 -7.38 -9.34 3.36
N PRO A 77 -7.16 -9.88 4.57
CA PRO A 77 -6.10 -10.87 4.75
C PRO A 77 -6.23 -12.01 3.75
N THR A 78 -5.20 -12.24 2.96
CA THR A 78 -5.12 -13.31 1.93
C THR A 78 -6.08 -13.18 0.74
N LEU A 79 -6.82 -12.08 0.62
CA LEU A 79 -7.86 -11.94 -0.38
C LEU A 79 -7.99 -10.50 -0.86
N THR A 80 -8.10 -10.29 -2.16
CA THR A 80 -8.65 -9.05 -2.72
C THR A 80 -9.96 -9.31 -3.45
N TYR A 81 -10.95 -8.45 -3.20
CA TYR A 81 -12.25 -8.44 -3.85
C TYR A 81 -12.26 -7.29 -4.85
N LEU A 82 -12.23 -7.59 -6.14
CA LEU A 82 -12.20 -6.58 -7.20
C LEU A 82 -13.42 -6.72 -8.13
N GLY A 83 -14.02 -5.62 -8.51
CA GLY A 83 -15.13 -5.61 -9.45
C GLY A 83 -14.77 -6.33 -10.74
N ALA A 84 -15.66 -7.18 -11.27
CA ALA A 84 -15.43 -7.93 -12.51
C ALA A 84 -15.07 -7.00 -13.69
N GLU A 85 -15.72 -5.84 -13.77
CA GLU A 85 -15.40 -4.82 -14.80
C GLU A 85 -14.03 -4.15 -14.57
N VAL A 86 -13.65 -3.98 -13.30
CA VAL A 86 -12.32 -3.45 -12.94
C VAL A 86 -11.23 -4.43 -13.35
N LEU A 87 -11.42 -5.73 -13.11
CA LEU A 87 -10.49 -6.78 -13.47
C LEU A 87 -10.19 -6.86 -14.98
N ARG A 88 -11.12 -6.36 -15.83
CA ARG A 88 -10.94 -6.30 -17.29
C ARG A 88 -9.98 -5.18 -17.75
N LEU A 89 -9.76 -4.17 -16.90
CA LEU A 89 -8.93 -3.02 -17.26
C LEU A 89 -7.45 -3.41 -17.26
N PRO A 90 -6.71 -3.20 -18.35
CA PRO A 90 -5.37 -3.74 -18.51
C PRO A 90 -4.34 -3.16 -17.54
N PHE A 91 -4.59 -1.95 -17.00
CA PHE A 91 -3.67 -1.28 -16.09
C PHE A 91 -3.82 -1.74 -14.63
N ILE A 92 -4.95 -2.35 -14.23
CA ILE A 92 -5.23 -2.76 -12.84
C ILE A 92 -4.16 -3.73 -12.31
N ARG A 93 -3.71 -4.65 -13.13
CA ARG A 93 -2.67 -5.61 -12.76
C ARG A 93 -1.32 -4.93 -12.46
N LYS A 94 -1.05 -3.75 -13.05
CA LYS A 94 0.19 -2.99 -12.86
C LYS A 94 0.07 -1.82 -11.89
N THR A 95 -1.10 -1.64 -11.30
CA THR A 95 -1.40 -0.56 -10.34
C THR A 95 -2.07 -1.13 -9.11
N SER A 96 -3.40 -1.17 -9.08
CA SER A 96 -4.20 -1.52 -7.91
C SER A 96 -3.91 -2.92 -7.37
N LEU A 97 -3.59 -3.91 -8.21
CA LEU A 97 -3.30 -5.26 -7.73
C LEU A 97 -2.13 -5.28 -6.73
N GLY A 98 -1.03 -4.60 -7.05
CA GLY A 98 0.11 -4.55 -6.16
C GLY A 98 -0.16 -3.76 -4.88
N HIS A 99 -0.97 -2.70 -4.95
CA HIS A 99 -1.46 -1.96 -3.79
C HIS A 99 -2.24 -2.87 -2.84
N GLU A 100 -3.25 -3.59 -3.35
CA GLU A 100 -4.06 -4.51 -2.56
C GLU A 100 -3.25 -5.69 -1.99
N ILE A 101 -2.26 -6.19 -2.72
CA ILE A 101 -1.35 -7.23 -2.21
C ILE A 101 -0.51 -6.70 -1.05
N LEU A 102 -0.02 -5.47 -1.14
CA LEU A 102 0.82 -4.87 -0.10
C LEU A 102 0.08 -4.68 1.22
N HIS A 103 -1.24 -4.52 1.18
CA HIS A 103 -2.08 -4.51 2.38
C HIS A 103 -1.99 -5.81 3.20
N ASN A 104 -1.45 -6.92 2.67
CA ASN A 104 -1.16 -8.10 3.48
C ASN A 104 0.00 -7.89 4.47
N TRP A 105 0.84 -6.88 4.25
CA TRP A 105 1.81 -6.39 5.24
C TRP A 105 1.22 -5.21 6.03
N TRP A 106 0.70 -4.19 5.34
CA TRP A 106 0.24 -2.93 5.92
C TRP A 106 -1.28 -2.87 6.04
N GLY A 107 -1.78 -3.00 7.25
CA GLY A 107 -3.20 -3.08 7.58
C GLY A 107 -3.67 -4.48 7.99
N ASN A 108 -3.20 -5.53 7.29
CA ASN A 108 -3.58 -6.91 7.60
C ASN A 108 -2.46 -7.73 8.25
N GLY A 109 -1.19 -7.37 8.03
CA GLY A 109 -0.02 -8.00 8.66
C GLY A 109 0.48 -7.22 9.87
N VAL A 110 0.46 -5.89 9.82
CA VAL A 110 0.53 -4.98 10.95
C VAL A 110 -0.80 -4.26 11.01
N TYR A 111 -1.54 -4.40 12.11
CA TYR A 111 -2.87 -3.83 12.26
C TYR A 111 -2.80 -2.34 12.59
N VAL A 112 -3.71 -1.57 12.01
CA VAL A 112 -3.75 -0.11 12.19
C VAL A 112 -4.34 0.25 13.56
N ASP A 113 -3.66 1.11 14.31
CA ASP A 113 -4.27 1.82 15.44
C ASP A 113 -5.15 2.96 14.90
N TYR A 114 -6.39 2.63 14.57
CA TYR A 114 -7.34 3.60 14.04
C TYR A 114 -7.66 4.75 15.01
N GLN A 115 -7.35 4.64 16.29
CA GLN A 115 -7.55 5.77 17.22
C GLN A 115 -6.54 6.88 17.00
N ARG A 116 -5.37 6.55 16.43
CA ARG A 116 -4.25 7.48 16.19
C ARG A 116 -3.99 7.79 14.72
N GLY A 117 -4.87 7.37 13.81
CA GLY A 117 -4.77 7.63 12.39
C GLY A 117 -4.36 6.40 11.56
N ASN A 118 -4.92 6.33 10.36
CA ASN A 118 -4.60 5.27 9.41
C ASN A 118 -3.34 5.64 8.61
N TRP A 119 -2.23 5.05 8.98
CA TRP A 119 -0.94 5.17 8.28
C TRP A 119 -0.82 4.22 7.08
N SER A 120 -1.63 3.14 7.05
CA SER A 120 -1.39 2.04 6.12
C SER A 120 -1.62 2.42 4.66
N GLU A 121 -2.63 3.27 4.39
CA GLU A 121 -2.91 3.73 3.02
C GLU A 121 -1.76 4.57 2.44
N GLY A 122 -1.23 5.50 3.23
CA GLY A 122 -0.11 6.34 2.80
C GLY A 122 1.17 5.53 2.56
N LEU A 123 1.49 4.59 3.46
CA LEU A 123 2.65 3.72 3.30
C LEU A 123 2.48 2.77 2.11
N THR A 124 1.28 2.24 1.90
CA THR A 124 0.96 1.40 0.74
C THR A 124 1.06 2.21 -0.56
N THR A 125 0.49 3.42 -0.60
CA THR A 125 0.60 4.33 -1.76
C THR A 125 2.08 4.65 -2.07
N PHE A 126 2.90 4.90 -1.06
CA PHE A 126 4.33 5.15 -1.25
C PHE A 126 5.07 3.92 -1.79
N MET A 127 4.89 2.74 -1.19
CA MET A 127 5.66 1.54 -1.54
C MET A 127 5.12 0.77 -2.75
N ALA A 128 3.88 1.06 -3.18
CA ALA A 128 3.27 0.51 -4.39
C ALA A 128 3.16 1.59 -5.48
N ASP A 129 2.12 2.42 -5.42
CA ASP A 129 1.75 3.32 -6.52
C ASP A 129 2.88 4.29 -6.90
N TYR A 130 3.52 4.92 -5.92
CA TYR A 130 4.64 5.82 -6.16
C TYR A 130 5.90 5.08 -6.59
N ALA A 131 6.22 3.95 -5.95
CA ALA A 131 7.37 3.14 -6.34
C ALA A 131 7.27 2.61 -7.78
N TYR A 132 6.05 2.34 -8.29
CA TYR A 132 5.87 1.96 -9.70
C TYR A 132 6.15 3.14 -10.63
N LYS A 133 5.84 4.37 -10.20
CA LYS A 133 6.20 5.57 -10.96
C LYS A 133 7.71 5.83 -10.96
N GLU A 134 8.40 5.52 -9.87
CA GLU A 134 9.87 5.56 -9.84
C GLU A 134 10.48 4.50 -10.76
N ASP A 135 9.93 3.28 -10.81
CA ASP A 135 10.34 2.23 -11.74
C ASP A 135 10.12 2.64 -13.22
N GLU A 136 9.05 3.43 -13.47
CA GLU A 136 8.74 3.92 -14.82
C GLU A 136 9.74 5.00 -15.27
N SER A 137 9.88 6.08 -14.51
CA SER A 137 10.86 7.13 -14.72
C SER A 137 10.87 8.19 -13.60
N ALA A 138 11.97 8.95 -13.50
CA ALA A 138 12.06 10.10 -12.59
C ALA A 138 10.99 11.18 -12.91
N SER A 139 10.61 11.35 -14.19
CA SER A 139 9.55 12.26 -14.62
C SER A 139 8.19 11.78 -14.09
N ALA A 140 7.84 10.51 -14.27
CA ALA A 140 6.58 9.94 -13.81
C ALA A 140 6.43 10.06 -12.29
N ALA A 141 7.50 9.80 -11.54
CA ALA A 141 7.52 9.99 -10.10
C ALA A 141 7.33 11.47 -9.71
N SER A 142 7.99 12.39 -10.42
CA SER A 142 7.85 13.84 -10.20
C SER A 142 6.43 14.31 -10.50
N GLU A 143 5.83 13.85 -11.59
CA GLU A 143 4.44 14.18 -11.97
C GLU A 143 3.45 13.71 -10.89
N MET A 144 3.65 12.54 -10.32
CA MET A 144 2.81 12.04 -9.23
C MET A 144 2.92 12.92 -7.97
N ARG A 145 4.14 13.33 -7.58
CA ARG A 145 4.32 14.27 -6.44
C ARG A 145 3.65 15.62 -6.72
N LEU A 146 3.81 16.15 -7.94
CA LEU A 146 3.14 17.39 -8.35
C LEU A 146 1.61 17.27 -8.37
N ALA A 147 1.06 16.08 -8.70
CA ALA A 147 -0.37 15.84 -8.59
C ALA A 147 -0.83 15.91 -7.13
N TRP A 148 -0.12 15.26 -6.21
CA TRP A 148 -0.44 15.34 -4.77
C TRP A 148 -0.37 16.78 -4.22
N LEU A 149 0.62 17.58 -4.66
CA LEU A 149 0.72 18.99 -4.26
C LEU A 149 -0.45 19.82 -4.80
N ARG A 150 -0.86 19.58 -6.05
CA ARG A 150 -2.04 20.25 -6.65
C ARG A 150 -3.33 19.88 -5.91
N ASP A 151 -3.52 18.60 -5.60
CA ASP A 151 -4.67 18.13 -4.85
C ASP A 151 -4.69 18.77 -3.45
N ALA A 152 -3.55 18.80 -2.75
CA ALA A 152 -3.43 19.47 -1.46
C ALA A 152 -3.76 20.97 -1.54
N ALA A 153 -3.35 21.66 -2.60
CA ALA A 153 -3.66 23.07 -2.81
C ALA A 153 -5.15 23.32 -3.06
N VAL A 154 -5.84 22.40 -3.75
CA VAL A 154 -7.30 22.51 -3.98
C VAL A 154 -8.07 22.47 -2.66
N PHE A 155 -7.62 21.63 -1.71
CA PHE A 155 -8.29 21.45 -0.42
C PHE A 155 -7.68 22.27 0.73
N ALA A 156 -6.72 23.16 0.45
CA ALA A 156 -5.99 23.92 1.49
C ALA A 156 -6.88 24.81 2.36
N GLY A 157 -8.06 25.23 1.85
CA GLY A 157 -9.05 26.02 2.60
C GLY A 157 -10.10 25.20 3.34
N GLU A 158 -10.12 23.89 3.17
CA GLU A 158 -11.09 22.98 3.79
C GLU A 158 -10.53 22.43 5.10
N ASN A 159 -11.40 22.20 6.08
CA ASN A 159 -11.03 21.50 7.31
C ASN A 159 -10.94 19.99 7.02
N THR A 160 -9.84 19.56 6.42
CA THR A 160 -9.60 18.17 6.05
C THR A 160 -9.14 17.29 7.23
N GLY A 161 -8.94 17.89 8.41
CA GLY A 161 -8.32 17.20 9.56
C GLY A 161 -6.82 17.00 9.39
N THR A 162 -6.26 16.23 10.30
CA THR A 162 -4.84 15.88 10.33
C THR A 162 -4.63 14.42 9.93
N LEU A 163 -3.39 13.98 9.70
CA LEU A 163 -3.11 12.56 9.46
C LEU A 163 -3.46 11.68 10.69
N ARG A 164 -3.43 12.25 11.90
CA ARG A 164 -3.90 11.55 13.10
C ARG A 164 -5.42 11.37 13.14
N ASP A 165 -6.17 12.21 12.41
CA ASP A 165 -7.63 12.11 12.32
C ASP A 165 -8.09 11.21 11.18
N PHE A 166 -7.23 10.93 10.21
CA PHE A 166 -7.59 10.13 9.04
C PHE A 166 -7.89 8.68 9.43
N ARG A 167 -9.04 8.16 9.00
CA ARG A 167 -9.47 6.77 9.23
C ARG A 167 -9.64 6.00 7.93
N SER A 168 -10.37 6.61 6.99
CA SER A 168 -10.65 6.01 5.68
C SER A 168 -11.02 7.09 4.68
N ARG A 169 -10.99 6.75 3.40
CA ARG A 169 -11.38 7.64 2.31
C ARG A 169 -12.91 7.73 2.24
N ALA A 170 -13.47 8.84 2.72
CA ALA A 170 -14.89 9.15 2.59
C ALA A 170 -15.18 10.06 1.37
N ASN A 171 -14.22 10.88 0.96
CA ASN A 171 -14.33 11.86 -0.12
C ASN A 171 -12.96 12.17 -0.73
N ALA A 172 -12.89 13.09 -1.70
CA ALA A 172 -11.66 13.49 -2.36
C ALA A 172 -10.65 14.17 -1.41
N ALA A 173 -11.11 15.01 -0.48
CA ALA A 173 -10.26 15.65 0.51
C ALA A 173 -9.61 14.60 1.44
N GLY A 174 -10.38 13.62 1.90
CA GLY A 174 -9.86 12.47 2.66
C GLY A 174 -8.85 11.63 1.87
N ALA A 175 -9.06 11.46 0.55
CA ALA A 175 -8.10 10.78 -0.31
C ALA A 175 -6.78 11.58 -0.40
N THR A 176 -6.85 12.89 -0.60
CA THR A 176 -5.68 13.77 -0.63
C THR A 176 -4.88 13.69 0.67
N LEU A 177 -5.56 13.67 1.82
CA LEU A 177 -4.94 13.56 3.12
C LEU A 177 -4.30 12.19 3.34
N GLY A 178 -5.09 11.13 3.29
CA GLY A 178 -4.67 9.78 3.73
C GLY A 178 -3.78 9.05 2.74
N TYR A 179 -3.84 9.39 1.47
CA TYR A 179 -3.01 8.80 0.40
C TYR A 179 -1.90 9.76 -0.02
N GLY A 180 -2.23 10.93 -0.56
CA GLY A 180 -1.25 11.86 -1.11
C GLY A 180 -0.32 12.47 -0.06
N LYS A 181 -0.85 13.17 0.95
CA LYS A 181 -0.04 13.79 2.01
C LYS A 181 0.72 12.73 2.81
N ALA A 182 0.06 11.60 3.15
CA ALA A 182 0.70 10.54 3.89
C ALA A 182 1.83 9.87 3.10
N ALA A 183 1.66 9.64 1.78
CA ALA A 183 2.73 9.14 0.93
C ALA A 183 3.88 10.15 0.80
N MET A 184 3.59 11.45 0.69
CA MET A 184 4.60 12.50 0.64
C MET A 184 5.45 12.55 1.93
N LEU A 185 4.86 12.28 3.10
CA LEU A 185 5.64 12.12 4.35
C LEU A 185 6.74 11.06 4.17
N PHE A 186 6.40 9.90 3.60
CA PHE A 186 7.39 8.83 3.40
C PHE A 186 8.42 9.17 2.33
N VAL A 187 8.06 9.91 1.27
CA VAL A 187 9.03 10.45 0.29
C VAL A 187 10.04 11.34 1.01
N MET A 188 9.57 12.34 1.76
CA MET A 188 10.43 13.28 2.49
C MET A 188 11.26 12.60 3.59
N LEU A 189 10.70 11.58 4.25
CA LEU A 189 11.42 10.80 5.25
C LEU A 189 12.57 10.00 4.60
N ARG A 190 12.32 9.36 3.46
CA ARG A 190 13.35 8.64 2.71
C ARG A 190 14.44 9.59 2.20
N ASP A 191 14.06 10.74 1.67
CA ASP A 191 15.01 11.75 1.20
C ASP A 191 15.90 12.26 2.34
N ARG A 192 15.33 12.42 3.53
CA ARG A 192 16.06 12.84 4.74
C ARG A 192 17.04 11.78 5.24
N LEU A 193 16.58 10.52 5.34
CA LEU A 193 17.37 9.45 5.98
C LEU A 193 18.31 8.73 5.00
N GLY A 194 18.07 8.86 3.69
CA GLY A 194 18.67 8.03 2.67
C GLY A 194 18.04 6.64 2.58
N GLN A 195 18.13 6.04 1.40
CA GLN A 195 17.49 4.75 1.09
C GLN A 195 17.88 3.62 2.08
N PRO A 196 19.17 3.44 2.46
CA PRO A 196 19.54 2.32 3.34
C PRO A 196 18.90 2.39 4.73
N ALA A 197 18.87 3.57 5.36
CA ALA A 197 18.27 3.75 6.68
C ALA A 197 16.74 3.65 6.60
N PHE A 198 16.13 4.18 5.54
CA PHE A 198 14.71 4.03 5.29
C PHE A 198 14.30 2.56 5.15
N ASP A 199 14.99 1.79 4.30
CA ASP A 199 14.70 0.36 4.11
C ASP A 199 14.88 -0.43 5.40
N GLN A 200 15.87 -0.07 6.21
CA GLN A 200 16.05 -0.72 7.51
C GLN A 200 14.91 -0.37 8.47
N GLY A 201 14.42 0.88 8.46
CA GLY A 201 13.25 1.31 9.24
C GLY A 201 12.01 0.52 8.90
N ILE A 202 11.73 0.30 7.60
CA ILE A 202 10.63 -0.56 7.11
C ILE A 202 10.76 -1.99 7.65
N ARG A 203 11.95 -2.57 7.56
CA ARG A 203 12.20 -3.94 8.06
C ARG A 203 12.09 -4.03 9.58
N ASN A 204 12.58 -3.04 10.31
CA ASN A 204 12.46 -2.95 11.77
C ASN A 204 10.99 -2.85 12.19
N PHE A 205 10.21 -2.01 11.52
CA PHE A 205 8.79 -1.85 11.79
C PHE A 205 8.03 -3.18 11.59
N TRP A 206 8.26 -3.85 10.46
CA TRP A 206 7.68 -5.16 10.21
C TRP A 206 8.07 -6.19 11.25
N ALA A 207 9.35 -6.32 11.56
CA ALA A 207 9.85 -7.30 12.51
C ALA A 207 9.28 -7.12 13.92
N ALA A 208 9.11 -5.85 14.35
CA ALA A 208 8.60 -5.51 15.68
C ALA A 208 7.08 -5.62 15.79
N GLN A 209 6.35 -5.27 14.74
CA GLN A 209 4.90 -5.05 14.80
C GLN A 209 4.07 -6.11 14.06
N ARG A 210 4.69 -7.10 13.43
CA ARG A 210 3.94 -8.14 12.71
C ARG A 210 2.87 -8.79 13.61
N PHE A 211 1.61 -8.76 13.14
CA PHE A 211 0.40 -9.22 13.83
C PHE A 211 0.10 -8.49 15.15
N ARG A 212 0.57 -7.24 15.26
CA ARG A 212 0.23 -6.33 16.36
C ARG A 212 -0.47 -5.09 15.84
N ILE A 213 -1.15 -4.37 16.73
CA ILE A 213 -1.69 -3.04 16.46
C ILE A 213 -0.55 -2.04 16.57
N ALA A 214 -0.37 -1.21 15.57
CA ALA A 214 0.67 -0.18 15.53
C ALA A 214 0.14 1.14 14.97
N GLY A 215 0.70 2.24 15.46
CA GLY A 215 0.39 3.61 15.05
C GLY A 215 1.58 4.32 14.42
N TRP A 216 1.41 5.61 14.15
CA TRP A 216 2.46 6.48 13.65
C TRP A 216 3.69 6.56 14.57
N ASP A 217 3.48 6.47 15.89
CA ASP A 217 4.57 6.55 16.87
C ASP A 217 5.47 5.30 16.79
N ASP A 218 4.91 4.12 16.46
CA ASP A 218 5.69 2.90 16.23
C ASP A 218 6.52 2.97 14.94
N LEU A 219 5.96 3.59 13.88
CA LEU A 219 6.70 3.90 12.66
C LEU A 219 7.87 4.85 12.96
N GLN A 220 7.61 5.97 13.66
CA GLN A 220 8.65 6.90 14.07
C GLN A 220 9.77 6.17 14.84
N ALA A 221 9.45 5.38 15.83
CA ALA A 221 10.42 4.64 16.65
C ALA A 221 11.27 3.67 15.79
N ALA A 222 10.66 3.00 14.81
CA ALA A 222 11.37 2.09 13.91
C ALA A 222 12.39 2.84 13.02
N PHE A 223 12.02 4.00 12.49
CA PHE A 223 12.92 4.85 11.69
C PHE A 223 14.00 5.54 12.54
N GLU A 224 13.67 6.00 13.75
CA GLU A 224 14.66 6.52 14.71
C GLU A 224 15.70 5.45 15.07
N SER A 225 15.26 4.22 15.30
CA SER A 225 16.15 3.08 15.59
C SER A 225 17.06 2.74 14.41
N ALA A 226 16.57 2.89 13.17
CA ALA A 226 17.33 2.56 11.97
C ALA A 226 18.37 3.63 11.60
N SER A 227 18.04 4.91 11.84
CA SER A 227 18.86 6.06 11.42
C SER A 227 19.73 6.64 12.52
N GLY A 228 19.36 6.44 13.79
CA GLY A 228 19.93 7.13 14.93
C GLY A 228 19.48 8.59 15.08
N GLU A 229 18.66 9.11 14.15
CA GLU A 229 18.14 10.46 14.20
C GLU A 229 16.91 10.58 15.13
N LYS A 230 16.68 11.78 15.67
CA LYS A 230 15.43 12.13 16.34
C LYS A 230 14.45 12.70 15.34
N LEU A 231 13.31 12.03 15.18
CA LEU A 231 12.32 12.35 14.14
C LEU A 231 11.03 12.97 14.69
N GLY A 232 10.92 13.17 16.01
CA GLY A 232 9.70 13.69 16.64
C GLY A 232 9.19 14.99 16.02
N ALA A 233 10.08 15.98 15.80
CA ALA A 233 9.69 17.24 15.18
C ALA A 233 9.23 17.07 13.71
N PHE A 234 9.88 16.17 12.96
CA PHE A 234 9.49 15.84 11.59
C PHE A 234 8.09 15.22 11.57
N PHE A 235 7.86 14.18 12.37
CA PHE A 235 6.55 13.52 12.41
C PHE A 235 5.45 14.47 12.91
N ALA A 236 5.70 15.31 13.93
CA ALA A 236 4.74 16.29 14.40
C ALA A 236 4.34 17.30 13.29
N ALA A 237 5.31 17.81 12.54
CA ALA A 237 5.05 18.72 11.43
C ALA A 237 4.14 18.12 10.34
N TRP A 238 4.26 16.82 10.06
CA TRP A 238 3.44 16.13 9.06
C TRP A 238 2.10 15.65 9.62
N LEU A 239 2.08 15.13 10.85
CA LEU A 239 0.93 14.44 11.41
C LEU A 239 -0.09 15.37 12.06
N ASP A 240 0.39 16.46 12.70
CA ASP A 240 -0.44 17.30 13.57
C ASP A 240 -0.94 18.57 12.84
N GLN A 241 -0.49 18.82 11.61
CA GLN A 241 -0.92 19.95 10.78
C GLN A 241 -1.96 19.52 9.74
N PRO A 242 -3.05 20.28 9.54
CA PRO A 242 -4.04 19.98 8.50
C PRO A 242 -3.50 20.22 7.09
N ALA A 243 -2.63 21.21 6.90
CA ALA A 243 -1.95 21.52 5.65
C ALA A 243 -0.64 20.74 5.47
N LEU A 244 0.04 20.91 4.34
CA LEU A 244 1.41 20.50 4.17
C LEU A 244 2.32 21.31 5.09
N PRO A 245 3.43 20.72 5.60
CA PRO A 245 4.41 21.51 6.35
C PRO A 245 4.99 22.63 5.50
N ASP A 246 5.29 23.75 6.14
CA ASP A 246 6.03 24.83 5.49
C ASP A 246 7.42 24.31 5.10
N VAL A 247 7.73 24.38 3.83
CA VAL A 247 9.06 24.05 3.30
C VAL A 247 9.86 25.33 3.29
N ALA A 248 10.79 25.47 4.23
CA ALA A 248 11.80 26.52 4.14
C ALA A 248 12.74 26.16 2.97
N ILE A 249 12.77 27.03 1.95
CA ILE A 249 13.68 26.96 0.80
C ILE A 249 15.00 27.63 1.16
#